data_7793cfceabbbc4fd06241d296b8e271b
#
_entry.id   7793cfceabbbc4fd06241d296b8e271b
#
_cell.length_a   1.000
_cell.length_b   1.000
_cell.length_c   1.000
_cell.angle_alpha   90.00
_cell.angle_beta   90.00
_cell.angle_gamma   90.00
#
_symmetry.space_group_name_H-M   'P 1'
#
loop_
_entity.id
_entity.type
_entity.pdbx_description
1 polymer ?
#
loop_
_entity_poly.entity_id
_entity_poly.type
_entity_poly.pdbx_seq_one_letter_code
_entity_poly.pdbx_strand_id
1 'polypeptide(L)'
;MASRSTVLIAKDISKSYGDRIIIDHLSLTVHEGEAAALTGRNGAGKSTVLRMLVGADRPSSGTIEVLGKKVSETNPEFRRNVATVIDDLDFFPDLSVVEHLDLLARAHGLVDADALVDEVLEEVQLVPQSGQLPGTLSSGQRRRLGLATALVRPRKLLVLDEPEARLDVEGVAWLGKRLREEMNHGLAIVMASHEPALVETLGARTVELGGPRG
;
A
#
# COMPACT_ATOMS: atom_id res chain seq x y z
N MET A 1 -3.03 -22.38 18.97
CA MET A 1 -2.89 -21.40 17.87
C MET A 1 -2.06 -20.26 18.40
N ALA A 2 -0.89 -19.99 17.82
CA ALA A 2 -0.12 -18.82 18.21
C ALA A 2 -0.94 -17.55 17.91
N SER A 3 -1.04 -16.65 18.90
CA SER A 3 -1.69 -15.34 18.71
C SER A 3 -0.89 -14.55 17.65
N ARG A 4 -1.49 -14.23 16.52
CA ARG A 4 -0.86 -13.36 15.51
C ARG A 4 -0.67 -11.98 16.11
N SER A 5 0.51 -11.40 15.90
CA SER A 5 0.79 -10.05 16.39
C SER A 5 -0.07 -9.02 15.67
N THR A 6 -0.55 -8.01 16.40
CA THR A 6 -1.31 -6.92 15.81
C THR A 6 -0.36 -5.93 15.12
N VAL A 7 -0.60 -5.64 13.86
CA VAL A 7 0.20 -4.70 13.05
C VAL A 7 -0.46 -3.34 12.98
N LEU A 8 -1.78 -3.28 12.77
CA LEU A 8 -2.53 -2.03 12.64
C LEU A 8 -3.77 -2.06 13.55
N ILE A 9 -4.01 -0.96 14.25
CA ILE A 9 -5.26 -0.67 14.97
C ILE A 9 -5.71 0.74 14.58
N ALA A 10 -6.85 0.86 13.94
CA ALA A 10 -7.62 2.10 13.87
C ALA A 10 -8.83 1.93 14.79
N LYS A 11 -8.96 2.82 15.78
CA LYS A 11 -10.01 2.73 16.79
C LYS A 11 -10.90 3.95 16.70
N ASP A 12 -12.16 3.71 16.32
CA ASP A 12 -13.23 4.71 16.34
C ASP A 12 -12.87 5.98 15.57
N ILE A 13 -12.21 5.83 14.41
CA ILE A 13 -11.76 6.96 13.61
C ILE A 13 -12.92 7.59 12.84
N SER A 14 -12.99 8.92 12.89
CA SER A 14 -13.90 9.72 12.07
C SER A 14 -13.13 10.79 11.32
N LYS A 15 -13.66 11.21 10.17
CA LYS A 15 -13.08 12.28 9.35
C LYS A 15 -14.17 13.17 8.78
N SER A 16 -14.02 14.46 8.99
CA SER A 16 -14.88 15.49 8.40
C SER A 16 -14.07 16.58 7.71
N TYR A 17 -14.62 17.17 6.67
CA TYR A 17 -14.13 18.38 6.03
C TYR A 17 -15.27 19.42 6.07
N GLY A 18 -15.12 20.44 6.91
CA GLY A 18 -16.22 21.34 7.26
C GLY A 18 -17.39 20.53 7.86
N ASP A 19 -18.58 20.74 7.37
CA ASP A 19 -19.80 20.07 7.84
C ASP A 19 -20.02 18.67 7.22
N ARG A 20 -19.18 18.28 6.26
CA ARG A 20 -19.33 17.01 5.56
C ARG A 20 -18.54 15.90 6.26
N ILE A 21 -19.25 14.91 6.80
CA ILE A 21 -18.67 13.69 7.37
C ILE A 21 -18.31 12.73 6.23
N ILE A 22 -17.05 12.36 6.11
CA ILE A 22 -16.55 11.41 5.11
C ILE A 22 -16.45 10.01 5.71
N ILE A 23 -15.91 9.90 6.91
CA ILE A 23 -15.79 8.64 7.66
C ILE A 23 -16.44 8.85 9.02
N ASP A 24 -17.27 7.89 9.40
CA ASP A 24 -18.05 7.93 10.63
C ASP A 24 -17.78 6.65 11.45
N HIS A 25 -17.09 6.80 12.58
CA HIS A 25 -16.83 5.74 13.56
C HIS A 25 -16.25 4.43 13.02
N LEU A 26 -15.23 4.48 12.14
CA LEU A 26 -14.58 3.29 11.59
C LEU A 26 -13.60 2.68 12.61
N SER A 27 -13.72 1.37 12.83
CA SER A 27 -12.72 0.59 13.56
C SER A 27 -12.20 -0.55 12.70
N LEU A 28 -10.87 -0.71 12.67
CA LEU A 28 -10.17 -1.71 11.88
C LEU A 28 -8.95 -2.22 12.63
N THR A 29 -8.83 -3.53 12.74
CA THR A 29 -7.61 -4.19 13.26
C THR A 29 -7.10 -5.16 12.21
N VAL A 30 -5.78 -5.16 11.96
CA VAL A 30 -5.12 -6.09 11.03
C VAL A 30 -3.91 -6.70 11.73
N HIS A 31 -3.80 -8.02 11.64
CA HIS A 31 -2.72 -8.80 12.23
C HIS A 31 -1.69 -9.24 11.17
N GLU A 32 -0.55 -9.76 11.63
CA GLU A 32 0.46 -10.35 10.75
C GLU A 32 -0.17 -11.43 9.86
N GLY A 33 0.14 -11.38 8.56
CA GLY A 33 -0.38 -12.29 7.55
C GLY A 33 -1.87 -12.13 7.23
N GLU A 34 -2.47 -10.99 7.57
CA GLU A 34 -3.86 -10.66 7.24
C GLU A 34 -3.95 -9.55 6.20
N ALA A 35 -5.00 -9.61 5.40
CA ALA A 35 -5.39 -8.54 4.48
C ALA A 35 -6.79 -8.00 4.81
N ALA A 36 -6.94 -6.68 4.72
CA ALA A 36 -8.23 -6.01 4.77
C ALA A 36 -8.44 -5.21 3.48
N ALA A 37 -9.61 -5.37 2.86
CA ALA A 37 -10.02 -4.67 1.66
C ALA A 37 -11.14 -3.67 2.01
N LEU A 38 -10.86 -2.39 1.82
CA LEU A 38 -11.85 -1.33 1.90
C LEU A 38 -12.69 -1.35 0.61
N THR A 39 -13.99 -1.52 0.77
CA THR A 39 -14.95 -1.55 -0.34
C THR A 39 -15.97 -0.42 -0.18
N GLY A 40 -16.68 -0.11 -1.25
CA GLY A 40 -17.67 0.96 -1.27
C GLY A 40 -17.61 1.77 -2.57
N ARG A 41 -18.63 2.58 -2.81
CA ARG A 41 -18.75 3.41 -4.03
C ARG A 41 -17.57 4.39 -4.16
N ASN A 42 -17.37 4.91 -5.38
CA ASN A 42 -16.42 6.01 -5.58
C ASN A 42 -16.85 7.21 -4.72
N GLY A 43 -15.86 7.82 -4.05
CA GLY A 43 -16.13 8.90 -3.10
C GLY A 43 -16.59 8.44 -1.70
N ALA A 44 -16.65 7.12 -1.41
CA ALA A 44 -16.99 6.61 -0.08
C ALA A 44 -15.95 6.88 1.01
N GLY A 45 -14.78 7.45 0.65
CA GLY A 45 -13.74 7.79 1.61
C GLY A 45 -12.62 6.74 1.71
N LYS A 46 -12.54 5.76 0.78
CA LYS A 46 -11.49 4.71 0.82
C LYS A 46 -10.08 5.30 0.86
N SER A 47 -9.73 6.16 -0.08
CA SER A 47 -8.41 6.82 -0.13
C SER A 47 -8.19 7.72 1.10
N THR A 48 -9.25 8.36 1.65
CA THR A 48 -9.15 9.13 2.89
C THR A 48 -8.77 8.24 4.07
N VAL A 49 -9.37 7.04 4.19
CA VAL A 49 -8.97 6.05 5.21
C VAL A 49 -7.51 5.66 5.01
N LEU A 50 -7.11 5.27 3.79
CA LEU A 50 -5.73 4.87 3.51
C LEU A 50 -4.73 5.98 3.87
N ARG A 51 -5.00 7.24 3.50
CA ARG A 51 -4.15 8.38 3.87
C ARG A 51 -4.05 8.58 5.38
N MET A 52 -5.15 8.37 6.12
CA MET A 52 -5.10 8.43 7.59
C MET A 52 -4.26 7.30 8.18
N LEU A 53 -4.35 6.08 7.63
CA LEU A 53 -3.57 4.93 8.11
C LEU A 53 -2.06 5.12 7.93
N VAL A 54 -1.65 5.90 6.95
CA VAL A 54 -0.22 6.17 6.69
C VAL A 54 0.28 7.51 7.24
N GLY A 55 -0.60 8.29 7.87
CA GLY A 55 -0.26 9.57 8.49
C GLY A 55 -0.23 10.77 7.55
N ALA A 56 -0.54 10.59 6.26
CA ALA A 56 -0.67 11.66 5.28
C ALA A 56 -1.89 12.56 5.54
N ASP A 57 -2.88 12.05 6.28
CA ASP A 57 -3.99 12.84 6.81
C ASP A 57 -4.24 12.45 8.29
N ARG A 58 -4.93 13.32 9.04
CA ARG A 58 -5.26 13.06 10.44
C ARG A 58 -6.75 12.82 10.60
N PRO A 59 -7.16 11.81 11.38
CA PRO A 59 -8.57 11.67 11.75
C PRO A 59 -9.03 12.88 12.56
N SER A 60 -10.30 13.24 12.42
CA SER A 60 -10.95 14.27 13.25
C SER A 60 -11.17 13.78 14.68
N SER A 61 -11.41 12.48 14.86
CA SER A 61 -11.49 11.79 16.15
C SER A 61 -10.99 10.34 16.02
N GLY A 62 -10.78 9.69 17.16
CA GLY A 62 -10.25 8.33 17.25
C GLY A 62 -8.73 8.29 17.20
N THR A 63 -8.18 7.08 17.11
CA THR A 63 -6.72 6.85 17.14
C THR A 63 -6.31 5.81 16.11
N ILE A 64 -5.08 5.95 15.58
CA ILE A 64 -4.47 4.98 14.69
C ILE A 64 -3.08 4.63 15.24
N GLU A 65 -2.82 3.34 15.35
CA GLU A 65 -1.55 2.79 15.81
C GLU A 65 -1.05 1.74 14.83
N VAL A 66 0.25 1.79 14.54
CA VAL A 66 0.95 0.78 13.76
C VAL A 66 2.10 0.24 14.60
N LEU A 67 2.16 -1.09 14.74
CA LEU A 67 3.15 -1.79 15.60
C LEU A 67 3.16 -1.23 17.03
N GLY A 68 1.97 -0.92 17.58
CA GLY A 68 1.79 -0.40 18.93
C GLY A 68 2.20 1.06 19.14
N LYS A 69 2.50 1.80 18.06
CA LYS A 69 2.87 3.22 18.12
C LYS A 69 1.91 4.06 17.31
N LYS A 70 1.62 5.27 17.80
CA LYS A 70 0.80 6.24 17.03
C LYS A 70 1.45 6.51 15.67
N VAL A 71 0.61 6.57 14.64
CA VAL A 71 1.04 6.87 13.28
C VAL A 71 1.70 8.25 13.22
N SER A 72 2.89 8.29 12.62
CA SER A 72 3.64 9.51 12.36
C SER A 72 4.57 9.30 11.17
N GLU A 73 4.30 9.95 10.05
CA GLU A 73 5.12 9.89 8.84
C GLU A 73 6.55 10.43 9.04
N THR A 74 6.78 11.25 10.06
CA THR A 74 8.11 11.77 10.40
C THR A 74 8.94 10.79 11.21
N ASN A 75 8.32 9.71 11.75
CA ASN A 75 9.04 8.69 12.52
C ASN A 75 9.81 7.74 11.57
N PRO A 76 11.15 7.65 11.68
CA PRO A 76 11.96 6.77 10.83
C PRO A 76 11.57 5.29 10.92
N GLU A 77 11.19 4.81 12.12
CA GLU A 77 10.76 3.44 12.33
C GLU A 77 9.43 3.16 11.64
N PHE A 78 8.48 4.11 11.69
CA PHE A 78 7.24 4.02 10.94
C PHE A 78 7.52 3.90 9.44
N ARG A 79 8.33 4.81 8.88
CA ARG A 79 8.69 4.80 7.45
C ARG A 79 9.39 3.51 7.02
N ARG A 80 10.21 2.90 7.89
CA ARG A 80 10.88 1.62 7.60
C ARG A 80 9.88 0.46 7.51
N ASN A 81 8.84 0.47 8.32
CA ASN A 81 7.91 -0.64 8.44
C ASN A 81 6.63 -0.51 7.60
N VAL A 82 6.34 0.67 7.06
CA VAL A 82 5.13 0.93 6.28
C VAL A 82 5.50 1.30 4.84
N ALA A 83 5.07 0.49 3.88
CA ALA A 83 5.15 0.79 2.47
C ALA A 83 3.77 1.18 1.93
N THR A 84 3.75 2.08 0.96
CA THR A 84 2.50 2.62 0.41
C THR A 84 2.56 2.71 -1.11
N VAL A 85 1.42 2.39 -1.75
CA VAL A 85 1.16 2.71 -3.15
C VAL A 85 -0.22 3.36 -3.19
N ILE A 86 -0.27 4.63 -2.87
CA ILE A 86 -1.50 5.43 -2.77
C ILE A 86 -1.39 6.58 -3.78
N ASP A 87 -2.49 6.87 -4.46
CA ASP A 87 -2.57 7.90 -5.51
C ASP A 87 -1.62 7.66 -6.71
N ASP A 88 -1.50 8.65 -7.58
CA ASP A 88 -0.47 8.66 -8.62
C ASP A 88 0.87 8.99 -7.95
N LEU A 89 1.79 8.03 -7.99
CA LEU A 89 3.10 8.20 -7.39
C LEU A 89 3.94 9.23 -8.17
N ASP A 90 4.50 10.17 -7.44
CA ASP A 90 5.52 11.06 -7.95
C ASP A 90 6.88 10.34 -7.95
N PHE A 91 7.46 10.20 -9.12
CA PHE A 91 8.79 9.64 -9.30
C PHE A 91 9.81 10.77 -9.48
N PHE A 92 11.05 10.54 -9.07
CA PHE A 92 12.15 11.46 -9.37
C PHE A 92 12.31 11.55 -10.89
N PRO A 93 12.12 12.73 -11.51
CA PRO A 93 12.05 12.83 -12.96
C PRO A 93 13.39 12.55 -13.65
N ASP A 94 14.50 12.73 -12.92
CA ASP A 94 15.87 12.65 -13.45
C ASP A 94 16.54 11.31 -13.16
N LEU A 95 15.86 10.38 -12.45
CA LEU A 95 16.36 9.04 -12.20
C LEU A 95 15.69 8.04 -13.13
N SER A 96 16.46 7.15 -13.71
CA SER A 96 15.94 5.99 -14.43
C SER A 96 15.18 5.03 -13.49
N VAL A 97 14.42 4.11 -14.06
CA VAL A 97 13.66 3.12 -13.29
C VAL A 97 14.57 2.36 -12.32
N VAL A 98 15.72 1.86 -12.78
CA VAL A 98 16.65 1.11 -11.93
C VAL A 98 17.28 1.98 -10.85
N GLU A 99 17.71 3.20 -11.18
CA GLU A 99 18.28 4.14 -10.20
C GLU A 99 17.27 4.54 -9.14
N HIS A 100 16.00 4.69 -9.53
CA HIS A 100 14.93 5.00 -8.60
C HIS A 100 14.71 3.87 -7.58
N LEU A 101 14.70 2.62 -8.04
CA LEU A 101 14.53 1.46 -7.18
C LEU A 101 15.75 1.24 -6.28
N ASP A 102 16.96 1.38 -6.82
CA ASP A 102 18.21 1.28 -6.05
C ASP A 102 18.28 2.34 -4.94
N LEU A 103 17.97 3.61 -5.28
CA LEU A 103 17.90 4.67 -4.28
C LEU A 103 16.95 4.34 -3.13
N LEU A 104 15.75 3.84 -3.44
CA LEU A 104 14.77 3.48 -2.42
C LEU A 104 15.23 2.30 -1.57
N ALA A 105 15.77 1.26 -2.18
CA ALA A 105 16.28 0.09 -1.48
C ALA A 105 17.38 0.49 -0.47
N ARG A 106 18.38 1.28 -0.92
CA ARG A 106 19.48 1.77 -0.06
C ARG A 106 18.99 2.76 1.01
N ALA A 107 18.07 3.66 0.70
CA ALA A 107 17.47 4.58 1.67
C ALA A 107 16.73 3.86 2.80
N HIS A 108 16.27 2.64 2.56
CA HIS A 108 15.65 1.76 3.57
C HIS A 108 16.62 0.78 4.23
N GLY A 109 17.93 0.90 3.96
CA GLY A 109 19.00 0.23 4.68
C GLY A 109 19.47 -1.10 4.07
N LEU A 110 19.11 -1.38 2.81
CA LEU A 110 19.70 -2.51 2.08
C LEU A 110 21.12 -2.11 1.60
N VAL A 111 22.11 -2.90 2.01
CA VAL A 111 23.51 -2.66 1.65
C VAL A 111 23.80 -3.21 0.25
N ASP A 112 23.28 -4.40 -0.05
CA ASP A 112 23.40 -5.05 -1.35
C ASP A 112 22.01 -5.06 -2.00
N ALA A 113 21.68 -3.93 -2.64
CA ALA A 113 20.36 -3.72 -3.23
C ALA A 113 20.22 -4.28 -4.64
N ASP A 114 21.35 -4.44 -5.36
CA ASP A 114 21.37 -4.71 -6.80
C ASP A 114 20.59 -6.01 -7.14
N ALA A 115 20.87 -7.10 -6.42
CA ALA A 115 20.21 -8.38 -6.66
C ALA A 115 18.68 -8.32 -6.43
N LEU A 116 18.23 -7.60 -5.38
CA LEU A 116 16.81 -7.40 -5.11
C LEU A 116 16.16 -6.52 -6.17
N VAL A 117 16.85 -5.46 -6.62
CA VAL A 117 16.33 -4.58 -7.66
C VAL A 117 16.17 -5.32 -8.97
N ASP A 118 17.15 -6.15 -9.36
CA ASP A 118 17.08 -6.98 -10.56
C ASP A 118 15.92 -7.98 -10.47
N GLU A 119 15.78 -8.69 -9.35
CA GLU A 119 14.67 -9.62 -9.10
C GLU A 119 13.31 -8.90 -9.23
N VAL A 120 13.16 -7.75 -8.60
CA VAL A 120 11.90 -7.00 -8.65
C VAL A 120 11.63 -6.47 -10.05
N LEU A 121 12.64 -6.01 -10.80
CA LEU A 121 12.48 -5.57 -12.20
C LEU A 121 11.98 -6.71 -13.10
N GLU A 122 12.48 -7.93 -12.89
CA GLU A 122 11.99 -9.12 -13.58
C GLU A 122 10.53 -9.42 -13.21
N GLU A 123 10.21 -9.46 -11.91
CA GLU A 123 8.86 -9.71 -11.42
C GLU A 123 7.83 -8.72 -11.99
N VAL A 124 8.13 -7.42 -11.98
CA VAL A 124 7.23 -6.39 -12.50
C VAL A 124 7.32 -6.20 -14.02
N GLN A 125 8.15 -7.00 -14.70
CA GLN A 125 8.34 -6.96 -16.16
C GLN A 125 8.80 -5.59 -16.69
N LEU A 126 9.74 -4.95 -15.98
CA LEU A 126 10.30 -3.66 -16.34
C LEU A 126 11.78 -3.71 -16.73
N VAL A 127 12.38 -4.90 -16.88
CA VAL A 127 13.78 -5.05 -17.30
C VAL A 127 14.08 -4.27 -18.60
N PRO A 128 13.23 -4.34 -19.67
CA PRO A 128 13.49 -3.56 -20.89
C PRO A 128 13.41 -2.04 -20.70
N GLN A 129 12.78 -1.57 -19.64
CA GLN A 129 12.61 -0.16 -19.31
C GLN A 129 13.54 0.32 -18.18
N SER A 130 14.43 -0.54 -17.68
CA SER A 130 15.28 -0.24 -16.50
C SER A 130 16.08 1.07 -16.63
N GLY A 131 16.59 1.37 -17.82
CA GLY A 131 17.31 2.63 -18.11
C GLY A 131 16.42 3.81 -18.54
N GLN A 132 15.09 3.66 -18.61
CA GLN A 132 14.19 4.73 -19.02
C GLN A 132 13.83 5.64 -17.84
N LEU A 133 13.50 6.90 -18.14
CA LEU A 133 12.95 7.83 -17.15
C LEU A 133 11.45 7.53 -16.92
N PRO A 134 10.94 7.66 -15.68
CA PRO A 134 9.54 7.38 -15.36
C PRO A 134 8.52 8.15 -16.21
N GLY A 135 8.88 9.36 -16.66
CA GLY A 135 8.02 10.18 -17.53
C GLY A 135 7.76 9.59 -18.91
N THR A 136 8.61 8.65 -19.38
CA THR A 136 8.48 8.01 -20.70
C THR A 136 7.70 6.69 -20.66
N LEU A 137 7.38 6.20 -19.47
CA LEU A 137 6.67 4.94 -19.27
C LEU A 137 5.19 5.07 -19.63
N SER A 138 4.60 3.99 -20.16
CA SER A 138 3.14 3.88 -20.27
C SER A 138 2.48 3.89 -18.89
N SER A 139 1.17 4.12 -18.84
CA SER A 139 0.43 4.14 -17.57
C SER A 139 0.51 2.81 -16.81
N GLY A 140 0.48 1.68 -17.52
CA GLY A 140 0.65 0.35 -16.92
C GLY A 140 2.06 0.13 -16.40
N GLN A 141 3.09 0.55 -17.14
CA GLN A 141 4.49 0.48 -16.71
C GLN A 141 4.74 1.38 -15.48
N ARG A 142 4.17 2.58 -15.45
CA ARG A 142 4.23 3.45 -14.27
C ARG A 142 3.56 2.81 -13.06
N ARG A 143 2.43 2.11 -13.24
CA ARG A 143 1.79 1.37 -12.16
C ARG A 143 2.68 0.23 -11.64
N ARG A 144 3.29 -0.54 -12.54
CA ARG A 144 4.25 -1.59 -12.19
C ARG A 144 5.47 -1.03 -11.46
N LEU A 145 6.02 0.12 -11.88
CA LEU A 145 7.08 0.83 -11.16
C LEU A 145 6.62 1.25 -9.76
N GLY A 146 5.40 1.76 -9.63
CA GLY A 146 4.83 2.10 -8.32
C GLY A 146 4.75 0.91 -7.37
N LEU A 147 4.35 -0.26 -7.85
CA LEU A 147 4.37 -1.48 -7.06
C LEU A 147 5.81 -1.90 -6.71
N ALA A 148 6.74 -1.81 -7.67
CA ALA A 148 8.15 -2.11 -7.46
C ALA A 148 8.77 -1.27 -6.33
N THR A 149 8.41 0.01 -6.19
CA THR A 149 8.91 0.88 -5.10
C THR A 149 8.54 0.36 -3.71
N ALA A 150 7.40 -0.32 -3.59
CA ALA A 150 7.02 -0.97 -2.35
C ALA A 150 7.74 -2.31 -2.16
N LEU A 151 8.06 -3.04 -3.25
CA LEU A 151 8.67 -4.37 -3.19
C LEU A 151 10.17 -4.34 -2.88
N VAL A 152 10.90 -3.31 -3.28
CA VAL A 152 12.37 -3.19 -3.05
C VAL A 152 12.76 -2.78 -1.63
N ARG A 153 11.83 -2.74 -0.69
CA ARG A 153 12.10 -2.25 0.68
C ARG A 153 11.49 -3.15 1.75
N PRO A 154 12.09 -3.24 2.96
CA PRO A 154 11.48 -3.92 4.08
C PRO A 154 10.13 -3.28 4.45
N ARG A 155 9.18 -4.10 4.89
CA ARG A 155 7.86 -3.65 5.34
C ARG A 155 7.17 -4.67 6.24
N LYS A 156 6.34 -4.19 7.14
CA LYS A 156 5.44 -4.99 7.98
C LYS A 156 3.98 -4.71 7.64
N LEU A 157 3.72 -3.52 7.12
CA LEU A 157 2.42 -3.08 6.64
C LEU A 157 2.56 -2.55 5.21
N LEU A 158 1.70 -3.01 4.33
CA LEU A 158 1.56 -2.50 2.96
C LEU A 158 0.17 -1.89 2.79
N VAL A 159 0.11 -0.63 2.35
CA VAL A 159 -1.13 0.10 2.12
C VAL A 159 -1.24 0.45 0.65
N LEU A 160 -2.33 0.00 0.00
CA LEU A 160 -2.51 0.04 -1.44
C LEU A 160 -3.83 0.72 -1.82
N ASP A 161 -3.81 1.65 -2.76
CA ASP A 161 -5.01 2.21 -3.36
C ASP A 161 -5.15 1.73 -4.81
N GLU A 162 -6.19 0.94 -5.07
CA GLU A 162 -6.51 0.32 -6.37
C GLU A 162 -5.27 -0.31 -7.04
N PRO A 163 -4.53 -1.22 -6.35
CA PRO A 163 -3.25 -1.73 -6.86
C PRO A 163 -3.36 -2.43 -8.21
N GLU A 164 -4.53 -2.95 -8.53
CA GLU A 164 -4.87 -3.59 -9.80
C GLU A 164 -5.06 -2.60 -10.95
N ALA A 165 -5.27 -1.32 -10.67
CA ALA A 165 -5.57 -0.33 -11.71
C ALA A 165 -4.49 -0.30 -12.78
N ARG A 166 -4.90 -0.33 -14.06
CA ARG A 166 -4.02 -0.31 -15.24
C ARG A 166 -3.15 -1.56 -15.42
N LEU A 167 -3.37 -2.63 -14.62
CA LEU A 167 -2.79 -3.94 -14.86
C LEU A 167 -3.73 -4.76 -15.77
N ASP A 168 -3.14 -5.60 -16.58
CA ASP A 168 -3.86 -6.65 -17.31
C ASP A 168 -4.21 -7.83 -16.38
N VAL A 169 -4.97 -8.78 -16.89
CA VAL A 169 -5.42 -9.95 -16.11
C VAL A 169 -4.23 -10.74 -15.54
N GLU A 170 -3.16 -10.89 -16.32
CA GLU A 170 -1.94 -11.58 -15.88
C GLU A 170 -1.22 -10.79 -14.79
N GLY A 171 -1.18 -9.47 -14.91
CA GLY A 171 -0.63 -8.56 -13.90
C GLY A 171 -1.39 -8.61 -12.58
N VAL A 172 -2.73 -8.67 -12.62
CA VAL A 172 -3.56 -8.84 -11.41
C VAL A 172 -3.30 -10.19 -10.75
N ALA A 173 -3.24 -11.27 -11.54
CA ALA A 173 -2.96 -12.60 -11.02
C ALA A 173 -1.55 -12.70 -10.39
N TRP A 174 -0.54 -12.14 -11.06
CA TRP A 174 0.81 -12.00 -10.52
C TRP A 174 0.82 -11.25 -9.19
N LEU A 175 0.18 -10.07 -9.13
CA LEU A 175 0.11 -9.25 -7.93
C LEU A 175 -0.53 -10.02 -6.77
N GLY A 176 -1.66 -10.68 -7.01
CA GLY A 176 -2.34 -11.48 -6.01
C GLY A 176 -1.45 -12.59 -5.44
N LYS A 177 -0.76 -13.34 -6.31
CA LYS A 177 0.18 -14.40 -5.91
C LYS A 177 1.33 -13.82 -5.07
N ARG A 178 1.96 -12.76 -5.56
CA ARG A 178 3.11 -12.13 -4.90
C ARG A 178 2.77 -11.60 -3.51
N LEU A 179 1.63 -10.91 -3.38
CA LEU A 179 1.17 -10.39 -2.09
C LEU A 179 0.78 -11.53 -1.14
N ARG A 180 0.17 -12.60 -1.65
CA ARG A 180 -0.16 -13.77 -0.84
C ARG A 180 1.08 -14.46 -0.28
N GLU A 181 2.15 -14.59 -1.08
CA GLU A 181 3.43 -15.12 -0.63
C GLU A 181 4.02 -14.28 0.51
N GLU A 182 3.99 -12.96 0.40
CA GLU A 182 4.46 -12.08 1.48
C GLU A 182 3.62 -12.14 2.74
N MET A 183 2.29 -12.27 2.60
CA MET A 183 1.40 -12.50 3.74
C MET A 183 1.76 -13.77 4.50
N ASN A 184 2.17 -14.84 3.80
CA ASN A 184 2.63 -16.07 4.42
C ASN A 184 3.92 -15.86 5.25
N HIS A 185 4.68 -14.79 4.96
CA HIS A 185 5.86 -14.35 5.73
C HIS A 185 5.54 -13.24 6.74
N GLY A 186 4.25 -12.97 6.98
CA GLY A 186 3.79 -12.07 8.03
C GLY A 186 3.45 -10.65 7.59
N LEU A 187 3.52 -10.32 6.29
CA LEU A 187 3.08 -9.00 5.81
C LEU A 187 1.59 -8.80 6.11
N ALA A 188 1.26 -7.65 6.72
CA ALA A 188 -0.11 -7.17 6.83
C ALA A 188 -0.45 -6.24 5.66
N ILE A 189 -1.67 -6.35 5.11
CA ILE A 189 -2.10 -5.55 3.96
C ILE A 189 -3.41 -4.84 4.27
N VAL A 190 -3.47 -3.54 3.94
CA VAL A 190 -4.74 -2.81 3.82
C VAL A 190 -4.82 -2.24 2.42
N MET A 191 -5.90 -2.53 1.71
CA MET A 191 -6.08 -2.02 0.35
C MET A 191 -7.48 -1.48 0.12
N ALA A 192 -7.61 -0.51 -0.76
CA ALA A 192 -8.86 -0.22 -1.45
C ALA A 192 -8.80 -0.95 -2.78
N SER A 193 -9.76 -1.82 -3.06
CA SER A 193 -9.79 -2.58 -4.30
C SER A 193 -11.23 -2.84 -4.74
N HIS A 194 -11.44 -2.81 -6.05
CA HIS A 194 -12.68 -3.19 -6.71
C HIS A 194 -12.54 -4.53 -7.47
N GLU A 195 -11.35 -5.17 -7.39
CA GLU A 195 -11.06 -6.41 -8.12
C GLU A 195 -11.34 -7.64 -7.24
N PRO A 196 -12.46 -8.36 -7.49
CA PRO A 196 -12.85 -9.49 -6.67
C PRO A 196 -11.79 -10.60 -6.65
N ALA A 197 -11.13 -10.85 -7.80
CA ALA A 197 -10.11 -11.89 -7.90
C ALA A 197 -8.91 -11.61 -6.98
N LEU A 198 -8.50 -10.35 -6.84
CA LEU A 198 -7.44 -9.96 -5.91
C LEU A 198 -7.87 -10.14 -4.45
N VAL A 199 -9.08 -9.69 -4.10
CA VAL A 199 -9.65 -9.82 -2.75
C VAL A 199 -9.75 -11.29 -2.35
N GLU A 200 -10.25 -12.15 -3.24
CA GLU A 200 -10.37 -13.59 -3.02
C GLU A 200 -9.01 -14.27 -2.89
N THR A 201 -8.07 -13.99 -3.80
CA THR A 201 -6.70 -14.54 -3.76
C THR A 201 -6.01 -14.26 -2.44
N LEU A 202 -6.17 -13.04 -1.90
CA LEU A 202 -5.60 -12.66 -0.61
C LEU A 202 -6.41 -13.17 0.58
N GLY A 203 -7.63 -13.66 0.38
CA GLY A 203 -8.55 -13.97 1.47
C GLY A 203 -8.80 -12.73 2.33
N ALA A 204 -8.85 -11.57 1.71
CA ALA A 204 -8.94 -10.30 2.42
C ALA A 204 -10.33 -10.13 3.07
N ARG A 205 -10.33 -9.70 4.33
CA ARG A 205 -11.57 -9.33 5.01
C ARG A 205 -12.08 -8.00 4.45
N THR A 206 -13.30 -7.99 3.95
CA THR A 206 -13.92 -6.77 3.41
C THR A 206 -14.44 -5.86 4.52
N VAL A 207 -14.20 -4.57 4.35
CA VAL A 207 -14.69 -3.48 5.21
C VAL A 207 -15.43 -2.50 4.31
N GLU A 208 -16.76 -2.53 4.39
CA GLU A 208 -17.60 -1.67 3.57
C GLU A 208 -17.73 -0.27 4.17
N LEU A 209 -17.46 0.74 3.35
CA LEU A 209 -17.62 2.15 3.71
C LEU A 209 -18.97 2.68 3.18
N GLY A 210 -19.79 3.20 4.10
CA GLY A 210 -21.13 3.67 3.79
C GLY A 210 -21.21 4.96 2.96
N GLY A 211 -20.06 5.62 2.72
CA GLY A 211 -19.99 6.92 2.04
C GLY A 211 -20.37 8.13 2.90
N PRO A 212 -20.11 9.34 2.38
CA PRO A 212 -20.35 10.58 3.11
C PRO A 212 -21.79 10.76 3.52
N ARG A 213 -21.99 11.26 4.75
CA ARG A 213 -23.28 11.73 5.25
C ARG A 213 -23.26 13.27 5.29
N GLY A 214 -24.22 13.89 4.65
CA GLY A 214 -24.42 15.34 4.66
C GLY A 214 -25.44 15.75 5.68
#